data_380d1c62c44c4a80df4700c78a60aab1
#
_entry.id   380d1c62c44c4a80df4700c78a60aab1
#
_cell.length_a   1.000
_cell.length_b   1.000
_cell.length_c   1.000
_cell.angle_alpha   90.00
_cell.angle_beta   90.00
_cell.angle_gamma   90.00
#
_symmetry.space_group_name_H-M   'P 1'
#
loop_
_entity.id
_entity.type
_entity.pdbx_description
1 polymer ?
#
loop_
_entity_poly.entity_id
_entity_poly.type
_entity_poly.pdbx_seq_one_letter_code
_entity_poly.pdbx_strand_id
1 'polypeptide(L)'
;MTQHNAQSTSEPTISENDLIAQRHAKLKQIQEQAQAKGTSPWPNTFKRENYAEDLQAQFAEVSKEEIEAGEKVYVSVAGRVMLNRGSFIVIQDMTGRIQLYVARKELSAETLETIKSLDLGDIIAAKGYIGRSGKGDLYVHIQHFELLTKSLRPLPDKYHGLSDTEAKYRKRYLDLIVNEDTRKTFEIRAKVVSGIRAFLTEQRFMEVETPMMHVIPGGASARPFETHHNALDMPLFLRIAPELYLKR
;
A
#
# COMPACT_ATOMS: atom_id res chain seq x y z
N MET A 1 -2.40 -34.08 45.92
CA MET A 1 -3.26 -33.55 44.84
C MET A 1 -3.37 -32.05 45.05
N THR A 2 -2.52 -31.29 44.44
CA THR A 2 -2.49 -29.80 44.52
C THR A 2 -2.76 -29.28 43.12
N GLN A 3 -3.97 -28.78 42.91
CA GLN A 3 -4.35 -28.13 41.64
C GLN A 3 -3.72 -26.75 41.57
N HIS A 4 -2.82 -26.53 40.62
CA HIS A 4 -2.37 -25.22 40.23
C HIS A 4 -3.40 -24.58 39.28
N ASN A 5 -4.12 -23.60 39.78
CA ASN A 5 -5.01 -22.73 39.03
C ASN A 5 -4.17 -21.69 38.35
N ALA A 6 -3.89 -21.86 37.06
CA ALA A 6 -3.26 -20.85 36.25
C ALA A 6 -4.33 -19.84 35.79
N GLN A 7 -4.42 -18.72 36.50
CA GLN A 7 -5.20 -17.56 36.03
C GLN A 7 -4.47 -16.94 34.85
N SER A 8 -5.00 -17.13 33.65
CA SER A 8 -4.62 -16.35 32.47
C SER A 8 -5.19 -14.94 32.62
N THR A 9 -4.34 -13.99 32.96
CA THR A 9 -4.65 -12.56 32.87
C THR A 9 -4.67 -12.18 31.39
N SER A 10 -5.86 -12.19 30.79
CA SER A 10 -6.07 -11.57 29.48
C SER A 10 -5.94 -10.06 29.65
N GLU A 11 -4.94 -9.44 29.01
CA GLU A 11 -4.85 -8.00 28.88
C GLU A 11 -6.16 -7.48 28.23
N PRO A 12 -6.69 -6.32 28.68
CA PRO A 12 -7.92 -5.78 28.13
C PRO A 12 -7.69 -5.45 26.64
N THR A 13 -8.40 -6.14 25.77
CA THR A 13 -8.37 -5.89 24.32
C THR A 13 -9.04 -4.54 24.08
N ILE A 14 -8.25 -3.54 23.65
CA ILE A 14 -8.75 -2.21 23.28
C ILE A 14 -9.71 -2.39 22.10
N SER A 15 -10.92 -1.83 22.18
CA SER A 15 -11.90 -1.95 21.09
C SER A 15 -11.44 -1.20 19.83
N GLU A 16 -11.92 -1.63 18.65
CA GLU A 16 -11.62 -0.94 17.38
C GLU A 16 -12.06 0.53 17.42
N ASN A 17 -13.20 0.82 18.07
CA ASN A 17 -13.70 2.19 18.21
C ASN A 17 -12.78 3.07 19.06
N ASP A 18 -12.20 2.53 20.12
CA ASP A 18 -11.25 3.24 20.97
C ASP A 18 -9.96 3.55 20.21
N LEU A 19 -9.48 2.60 19.39
CA LEU A 19 -8.32 2.82 18.51
C LEU A 19 -8.59 3.93 17.49
N ILE A 20 -9.78 3.94 16.88
CA ILE A 20 -10.19 4.98 15.95
C ILE A 20 -10.25 6.35 16.66
N ALA A 21 -10.84 6.42 17.85
CA ALA A 21 -10.93 7.66 18.64
C ALA A 21 -9.52 8.19 19.00
N GLN A 22 -8.61 7.32 19.43
CA GLN A 22 -7.21 7.68 19.70
C GLN A 22 -6.51 8.27 18.46
N ARG A 23 -6.70 7.64 17.29
CA ARG A 23 -6.10 8.12 16.03
C ARG A 23 -6.66 9.47 15.59
N HIS A 24 -7.96 9.70 15.78
CA HIS A 24 -8.58 11.01 15.55
C HIS A 24 -8.05 12.08 16.51
N ALA A 25 -7.81 11.75 17.78
CA ALA A 25 -7.18 12.66 18.72
C ALA A 25 -5.76 13.05 18.28
N LYS A 26 -4.95 12.08 17.86
CA LYS A 26 -3.61 12.33 17.27
C LYS A 26 -3.68 13.21 16.01
N LEU A 27 -4.64 12.94 15.12
CA LEU A 27 -4.88 13.77 13.93
C LEU A 27 -5.14 15.23 14.32
N LYS A 28 -6.02 15.47 15.30
CA LYS A 28 -6.33 16.80 15.78
C LYS A 28 -5.08 17.51 16.32
N GLN A 29 -4.25 16.83 17.09
CA GLN A 29 -2.98 17.38 17.58
C GLN A 29 -2.04 17.76 16.43
N ILE A 30 -1.91 16.94 15.41
CA ILE A 30 -1.10 17.22 14.21
C ILE A 30 -1.61 18.47 13.49
N GLN A 31 -2.93 18.62 13.35
CA GLN A 31 -3.55 19.77 12.71
C GLN A 31 -3.34 21.07 13.53
N GLU A 32 -3.51 21.01 14.84
CA GLU A 32 -3.28 22.14 15.75
C GLU A 32 -1.82 22.60 15.73
N GLN A 33 -0.88 21.65 15.76
CA GLN A 33 0.55 21.96 15.69
C GLN A 33 0.94 22.60 14.34
N ALA A 34 0.40 22.08 13.22
CA ALA A 34 0.64 22.64 11.91
C ALA A 34 0.07 24.05 11.77
N GLN A 35 -1.15 24.27 12.28
CA GLN A 35 -1.78 25.59 12.31
C GLN A 35 -0.97 26.59 13.13
N ALA A 36 -0.46 26.19 14.30
CA ALA A 36 0.37 27.05 15.15
C ALA A 36 1.69 27.46 14.46
N LYS A 37 2.22 26.59 13.58
CA LYS A 37 3.43 26.85 12.79
C LYS A 37 3.15 27.54 11.45
N GLY A 38 1.89 27.76 11.06
CA GLY A 38 1.53 28.29 9.75
C GLY A 38 1.86 27.36 8.59
N THR A 39 1.91 26.05 8.83
CA THR A 39 2.28 25.02 7.84
C THR A 39 1.12 24.07 7.53
N SER A 40 1.22 23.30 6.45
CA SER A 40 0.28 22.22 6.18
C SER A 40 0.56 21.03 7.10
N PRO A 41 -0.47 20.40 7.68
CA PRO A 41 -0.30 19.15 8.44
C PRO A 41 0.17 17.98 7.55
N TRP A 42 -0.02 18.11 6.24
CA TRP A 42 0.31 17.10 5.24
C TRP A 42 1.31 17.66 4.24
N PRO A 43 2.61 17.39 4.40
CA PRO A 43 3.61 17.81 3.44
C PRO A 43 3.41 17.06 2.11
N ASN A 44 3.46 17.80 0.99
CA ASN A 44 3.33 17.25 -0.36
C ASN A 44 4.56 17.54 -1.23
N THR A 45 5.64 18.02 -0.64
CA THR A 45 6.89 18.36 -1.32
C THR A 45 7.89 17.22 -1.36
N PHE A 46 7.66 16.15 -0.57
CA PHE A 46 8.56 15.01 -0.54
C PHE A 46 8.55 14.28 -1.89
N LYS A 47 9.74 14.05 -2.43
CA LYS A 47 9.94 13.24 -3.64
C LYS A 47 10.63 11.94 -3.25
N ARG A 48 9.96 10.82 -3.49
CA ARG A 48 10.54 9.50 -3.40
C ARG A 48 11.33 9.22 -4.68
N GLU A 49 12.57 8.80 -4.54
CA GLU A 49 13.47 8.49 -5.66
C GLU A 49 13.75 6.98 -5.76
N ASN A 50 13.59 6.25 -4.65
CA ASN A 50 13.95 4.83 -4.57
C ASN A 50 12.75 3.98 -4.19
N TYR A 51 12.72 2.75 -4.73
CA TYR A 51 11.76 1.72 -4.38
C TYR A 51 12.40 0.62 -3.53
N ALA A 52 11.59 -0.03 -2.70
CA ALA A 52 12.09 -1.04 -1.77
C ALA A 52 12.72 -2.24 -2.48
N GLU A 53 12.06 -2.77 -3.53
CA GLU A 53 12.56 -3.92 -4.28
C GLU A 53 13.86 -3.60 -5.02
N ASP A 54 13.94 -2.42 -5.66
CA ASP A 54 15.14 -1.98 -6.38
C ASP A 54 16.35 -1.90 -5.45
N LEU A 55 16.16 -1.33 -4.24
CA LEU A 55 17.21 -1.27 -3.23
C LEU A 55 17.60 -2.67 -2.73
N GLN A 56 16.63 -3.54 -2.47
CA GLN A 56 16.90 -4.92 -2.08
C GLN A 56 17.71 -5.66 -3.15
N ALA A 57 17.35 -5.48 -4.43
CA ALA A 57 18.05 -6.10 -5.56
C ALA A 57 19.47 -5.50 -5.73
N GLN A 58 19.60 -4.17 -5.67
CA GLN A 58 20.89 -3.48 -5.84
C GLN A 58 21.91 -3.91 -4.79
N PHE A 59 21.48 -4.14 -3.57
CA PHE A 59 22.35 -4.51 -2.45
C PHE A 59 22.28 -5.99 -2.08
N ALA A 60 21.70 -6.86 -2.91
CA ALA A 60 21.48 -8.27 -2.56
C ALA A 60 22.79 -8.98 -2.15
N GLU A 61 23.83 -8.80 -2.95
CA GLU A 61 25.13 -9.46 -2.77
C GLU A 61 26.16 -8.62 -2.02
N VAL A 62 25.81 -7.39 -1.60
CA VAL A 62 26.75 -6.49 -0.91
C VAL A 62 26.74 -6.78 0.58
N SER A 63 27.89 -7.14 1.14
CA SER A 63 28.04 -7.43 2.56
C SER A 63 27.89 -6.20 3.46
N LYS A 64 27.72 -6.41 4.76
CA LYS A 64 27.67 -5.31 5.73
C LYS A 64 28.99 -4.54 5.75
N GLU A 65 30.11 -5.26 5.74
CA GLU A 65 31.46 -4.73 5.78
C GLU A 65 31.74 -3.84 4.55
N GLU A 66 31.29 -4.25 3.39
CA GLU A 66 31.41 -3.46 2.15
C GLU A 66 30.59 -2.18 2.19
N ILE A 67 29.36 -2.24 2.74
CA ILE A 67 28.53 -1.03 2.91
C ILE A 67 29.17 -0.06 3.92
N GLU A 68 29.73 -0.58 5.02
CA GLU A 68 30.36 0.24 6.07
C GLU A 68 31.70 0.85 5.62
N ALA A 69 32.47 0.15 4.78
CA ALA A 69 33.75 0.63 4.23
C ALA A 69 33.60 1.53 3.00
N GLY A 70 32.47 1.46 2.31
CA GLY A 70 32.18 2.21 1.10
C GLY A 70 31.68 3.63 1.36
N GLU A 71 31.43 4.36 0.28
CA GLU A 71 30.75 5.65 0.35
C GLU A 71 29.28 5.46 0.74
N LYS A 72 28.74 6.38 1.55
CA LYS A 72 27.33 6.35 1.95
C LYS A 72 26.43 6.57 0.74
N VAL A 73 25.58 5.59 0.46
CA VAL A 73 24.58 5.69 -0.59
C VAL A 73 23.31 6.29 0.00
N TYR A 74 23.01 7.53 -0.38
CA TYR A 74 21.83 8.25 0.08
C TYR A 74 20.61 7.88 -0.75
N VAL A 75 19.48 7.70 -0.06
CA VAL A 75 18.22 7.26 -0.65
C VAL A 75 17.04 8.02 -0.07
N SER A 76 15.96 8.05 -0.85
CA SER A 76 14.70 8.70 -0.51
C SER A 76 13.56 7.70 -0.72
N VAL A 77 12.94 7.25 0.37
CA VAL A 77 11.92 6.21 0.37
C VAL A 77 10.64 6.70 1.04
N ALA A 78 9.51 6.16 0.62
CA ALA A 78 8.22 6.40 1.27
C ALA A 78 7.36 5.14 1.21
N GLY A 79 6.57 4.91 2.24
CA GLY A 79 5.72 3.72 2.29
C GLY A 79 4.81 3.69 3.51
N ARG A 80 3.99 2.67 3.57
CA ARG A 80 3.06 2.41 4.67
C ARG A 80 3.77 1.70 5.80
N VAL A 81 3.61 2.18 7.02
CA VAL A 81 4.11 1.52 8.24
C VAL A 81 3.39 0.20 8.44
N MET A 82 4.13 -0.90 8.33
CA MET A 82 3.62 -2.26 8.53
C MET A 82 4.08 -2.87 9.86
N LEU A 83 5.17 -2.36 10.42
CA LEU A 83 5.70 -2.78 11.72
C LEU A 83 6.49 -1.64 12.34
N ASN A 84 6.33 -1.42 13.65
CA ASN A 84 7.14 -0.50 14.44
C ASN A 84 7.66 -1.22 15.67
N ARG A 85 8.99 -1.37 15.77
CA ARG A 85 9.71 -2.00 16.89
C ARG A 85 10.61 -0.99 17.60
N GLY A 86 10.27 0.27 17.57
CA GLY A 86 10.98 1.34 18.25
C GLY A 86 12.26 1.80 17.53
N SER A 87 13.28 0.97 17.43
CA SER A 87 14.52 1.31 16.70
C SER A 87 14.44 0.96 15.21
N PHE A 88 13.50 0.09 14.81
CA PHE A 88 13.27 -0.29 13.43
C PHE A 88 11.79 -0.18 13.07
N ILE A 89 11.54 0.52 11.97
CA ILE A 89 10.22 0.65 11.35
C ILE A 89 10.28 -0.07 10.01
N VAL A 90 9.33 -0.95 9.73
CA VAL A 90 9.19 -1.58 8.41
C VAL A 90 8.13 -0.82 7.64
N ILE A 91 8.51 -0.26 6.50
CA ILE A 91 7.58 0.32 5.56
C ILE A 91 7.40 -0.58 4.35
N GLN A 92 6.22 -0.49 3.75
CA GLN A 92 5.87 -1.17 2.51
C GLN A 92 5.48 -0.13 1.47
N ASP A 93 6.14 -0.16 0.33
CA ASP A 93 5.73 0.56 -0.86
C ASP A 93 5.01 -0.37 -1.86
N MET A 94 4.87 0.06 -3.11
CA MET A 94 4.21 -0.73 -4.15
C MET A 94 5.03 -1.93 -4.62
N THR A 95 6.34 -1.96 -4.38
CA THR A 95 7.25 -2.99 -4.86
C THR A 95 7.60 -3.99 -3.78
N GLY A 96 7.77 -3.55 -2.52
CA GLY A 96 8.20 -4.42 -1.45
C GLY A 96 8.27 -3.75 -0.09
N ARG A 97 9.12 -4.29 0.77
CA ARG A 97 9.34 -3.79 2.13
C ARG A 97 10.80 -3.42 2.35
N ILE A 98 11.00 -2.35 3.11
CA ILE A 98 12.34 -1.96 3.57
C ILE A 98 12.26 -1.53 5.02
N GLN A 99 13.36 -1.74 5.76
CA GLN A 99 13.48 -1.28 7.14
C GLN A 99 14.02 0.15 7.19
N LEU A 100 13.55 0.91 8.17
CA LEU A 100 14.10 2.21 8.53
C LEU A 100 14.72 2.09 9.92
N TYR A 101 15.97 2.50 10.08
CA TYR A 101 16.67 2.52 11.36
C TYR A 101 16.55 3.90 11.99
N VAL A 102 16.02 3.94 13.23
CA VAL A 102 15.83 5.14 14.03
C VAL A 102 17.02 5.32 14.98
N ALA A 103 18.02 6.07 14.55
CA ALA A 103 19.17 6.44 15.37
C ALA A 103 18.77 7.56 16.34
N ARG A 104 18.22 7.21 17.52
CA ARG A 104 17.61 8.15 18.47
C ARG A 104 18.52 9.30 18.91
N LYS A 105 19.82 9.11 18.87
CA LYS A 105 20.82 10.13 19.28
C LYS A 105 21.09 11.17 18.19
N GLU A 106 20.71 10.87 16.94
CA GLU A 106 21.00 11.70 15.78
C GLU A 106 19.77 12.49 15.30
N LEU A 107 18.57 12.11 15.77
CA LEU A 107 17.31 12.74 15.38
C LEU A 107 16.88 13.80 16.41
N SER A 108 16.18 14.82 15.92
CA SER A 108 15.59 15.86 16.78
C SER A 108 14.51 15.29 17.72
N ALA A 109 14.30 15.94 18.86
CA ALA A 109 13.23 15.56 19.79
C ALA A 109 11.83 15.57 19.11
N GLU A 110 11.57 16.54 18.25
CA GLU A 110 10.32 16.65 17.49
C GLU A 110 10.12 15.45 16.55
N THR A 111 11.16 15.07 15.81
CA THR A 111 11.12 13.88 14.93
C THR A 111 10.88 12.61 15.75
N LEU A 112 11.52 12.47 16.91
CA LEU A 112 11.33 11.31 17.77
C LEU A 112 9.91 11.24 18.36
N GLU A 113 9.31 12.37 18.70
CA GLU A 113 7.91 12.42 19.13
C GLU A 113 6.96 12.01 18.01
N THR A 114 7.18 12.49 16.78
CA THR A 114 6.42 12.09 15.61
C THR A 114 6.53 10.57 15.38
N ILE A 115 7.73 10.01 15.44
CA ILE A 115 7.97 8.58 15.30
C ILE A 115 7.28 7.76 16.40
N LYS A 116 7.27 8.24 17.65
CA LYS A 116 6.57 7.59 18.77
C LYS A 116 5.04 7.61 18.59
N SER A 117 4.51 8.63 17.95
CA SER A 117 3.07 8.79 17.71
C SER A 117 2.54 7.97 16.53
N LEU A 118 3.42 7.31 15.74
CA LEU A 118 3.04 6.51 14.58
C LEU A 118 2.14 5.35 14.95
N ASP A 119 1.17 5.12 14.09
CA ASP A 119 0.33 3.94 14.11
C ASP A 119 0.58 3.07 12.86
N LEU A 120 0.32 1.77 12.99
CA LEU A 120 0.35 0.87 11.83
C LEU A 120 -0.66 1.35 10.79
N GLY A 121 -0.20 1.44 9.54
CA GLY A 121 -0.99 1.96 8.44
C GLY A 121 -0.68 3.41 8.06
N ASP A 122 0.01 4.18 8.90
CA ASP A 122 0.48 5.53 8.54
C ASP A 122 1.36 5.47 7.30
N ILE A 123 1.33 6.52 6.49
CA ILE A 123 2.24 6.66 5.35
C ILE A 123 3.31 7.68 5.74
N ILE A 124 4.55 7.25 5.65
CA ILE A 124 5.73 8.04 6.05
C ILE A 124 6.75 8.10 4.93
N ALA A 125 7.62 9.09 5.02
CA ALA A 125 8.76 9.26 4.16
C ALA A 125 10.04 9.39 4.99
N ALA A 126 11.14 8.91 4.44
CA ALA A 126 12.45 9.04 5.05
C ALA A 126 13.53 9.26 3.98
N LYS A 127 14.49 10.14 4.31
CA LYS A 127 15.77 10.23 3.60
C LYS A 127 16.88 9.81 4.52
N GLY A 128 17.90 9.18 3.97
CA GLY A 128 19.04 8.75 4.72
C GLY A 128 19.97 7.90 3.87
N TYR A 129 20.81 7.11 4.48
CA TYR A 129 21.75 6.26 3.77
C TYR A 129 21.51 4.77 4.08
N ILE A 130 21.92 3.94 3.14
CA ILE A 130 21.79 2.49 3.25
C ILE A 130 22.73 1.95 4.32
N GLY A 131 22.24 0.98 5.08
CA GLY A 131 22.99 0.17 6.01
C GLY A 131 22.47 -1.26 6.06
N ARG A 132 23.24 -2.16 6.66
CA ARG A 132 22.85 -3.57 6.83
C ARG A 132 22.95 -3.98 8.29
N SER A 133 21.91 -4.64 8.80
CA SER A 133 21.87 -5.12 10.18
C SER A 133 22.81 -6.31 10.40
N GLY A 134 23.13 -6.63 11.65
CA GLY A 134 23.91 -7.84 11.97
C GLY A 134 23.24 -9.16 11.58
N LYS A 135 21.92 -9.12 11.24
CA LYS A 135 21.15 -10.26 10.73
C LYS A 135 21.09 -10.29 9.20
N GLY A 136 21.71 -9.33 8.52
CA GLY A 136 21.72 -9.22 7.07
C GLY A 136 20.58 -8.39 6.46
N ASP A 137 19.66 -7.87 7.27
CA ASP A 137 18.56 -7.06 6.73
C ASP A 137 19.05 -5.69 6.27
N LEU A 138 18.65 -5.27 5.07
CA LEU A 138 18.90 -3.93 4.55
C LEU A 138 18.02 -2.91 5.25
N TYR A 139 18.59 -1.76 5.63
CA TYR A 139 17.83 -0.66 6.21
C TYR A 139 18.28 0.70 5.68
N VAL A 140 17.40 1.67 5.78
CA VAL A 140 17.72 3.10 5.59
C VAL A 140 17.95 3.70 6.96
N HIS A 141 19.17 4.24 7.21
CA HIS A 141 19.50 5.02 8.39
C HIS A 141 18.88 6.41 8.25
N ILE A 142 17.84 6.69 9.03
CA ILE A 142 17.05 7.92 8.91
C ILE A 142 17.88 9.14 9.30
N GLN A 143 17.93 10.14 8.42
CA GLN A 143 18.41 11.48 8.69
C GLN A 143 17.29 12.53 8.58
N HIS A 144 16.34 12.32 7.69
CA HIS A 144 15.15 13.16 7.55
C HIS A 144 13.90 12.27 7.54
N PHE A 145 12.84 12.73 8.19
CA PHE A 145 11.61 11.98 8.37
C PHE A 145 10.39 12.89 8.24
N GLU A 146 9.37 12.41 7.53
CA GLU A 146 8.09 13.10 7.40
C GLU A 146 6.93 12.13 7.55
N LEU A 147 5.90 12.53 8.30
CA LEU A 147 4.60 11.88 8.28
C LEU A 147 3.78 12.45 7.11
N LEU A 148 3.52 11.64 6.08
CA LEU A 148 2.79 12.06 4.89
C LEU A 148 1.28 11.94 5.06
N THR A 149 0.81 10.89 5.71
CA THR A 149 -0.63 10.67 5.91
C THR A 149 -0.88 9.79 7.14
N LYS A 150 -1.86 10.17 7.95
CA LYS A 150 -2.30 9.43 9.12
C LYS A 150 -3.36 8.39 8.76
N SER A 151 -3.16 7.14 9.19
CA SER A 151 -4.16 6.08 9.08
C SER A 151 -5.17 6.20 10.22
N LEU A 152 -6.42 6.54 9.91
CA LEU A 152 -7.46 6.75 10.93
C LEU A 152 -8.16 5.47 11.37
N ARG A 153 -8.06 4.40 10.58
CA ARG A 153 -8.59 3.09 10.93
C ARG A 153 -7.46 2.07 11.09
N PRO A 154 -7.53 1.19 12.08
CA PRO A 154 -6.54 0.13 12.22
C PRO A 154 -6.57 -0.80 11.00
N LEU A 155 -5.41 -1.33 10.64
CA LEU A 155 -5.33 -2.41 9.67
C LEU A 155 -5.90 -3.69 10.31
N PRO A 156 -6.45 -4.61 9.49
CA PRO A 156 -6.84 -5.94 9.98
C PRO A 156 -5.69 -6.64 10.69
N ASP A 157 -6.01 -7.49 11.65
CA ASP A 157 -5.02 -8.18 12.48
C ASP A 157 -4.02 -8.94 11.59
N LYS A 158 -2.75 -8.84 11.96
CA LYS A 158 -1.63 -9.41 11.21
C LYS A 158 -1.69 -10.94 11.14
N TYR A 159 -2.26 -11.60 12.16
CA TYR A 159 -2.28 -13.07 12.26
C TYR A 159 -3.49 -13.71 11.59
N HIS A 160 -4.59 -13.00 11.51
CA HIS A 160 -5.82 -13.50 10.91
C HIS A 160 -6.13 -12.87 9.55
N GLY A 161 -5.47 -11.73 9.22
CA GLY A 161 -5.65 -11.01 7.96
C GLY A 161 -7.14 -10.73 7.66
N LEU A 162 -7.44 -10.37 6.43
CA LEU A 162 -8.80 -10.48 5.90
C LEU A 162 -8.97 -11.93 5.42
N SER A 163 -9.46 -12.83 6.28
CA SER A 163 -9.74 -14.23 5.92
C SER A 163 -11.12 -14.38 5.29
N ASP A 164 -12.10 -13.56 5.70
CA ASP A 164 -13.44 -13.57 5.14
C ASP A 164 -13.45 -13.14 3.66
N THR A 165 -13.97 -14.03 2.81
CA THR A 165 -13.98 -13.84 1.35
C THR A 165 -14.82 -12.64 0.95
N GLU A 166 -15.97 -12.41 1.57
CA GLU A 166 -16.84 -11.28 1.25
C GLU A 166 -16.17 -9.96 1.65
N ALA A 167 -15.55 -9.89 2.82
CA ALA A 167 -14.79 -8.72 3.25
C ALA A 167 -13.63 -8.41 2.30
N LYS A 168 -12.92 -9.42 1.77
CA LYS A 168 -11.88 -9.25 0.73
C LYS A 168 -12.42 -8.59 -0.53
N TYR A 169 -13.59 -9.00 -1.00
CA TYR A 169 -14.18 -8.43 -2.21
C TYR A 169 -14.77 -7.03 -1.97
N ARG A 170 -15.40 -6.80 -0.80
CA ARG A 170 -15.99 -5.50 -0.48
C ARG A 170 -14.96 -4.43 -0.08
N LYS A 171 -13.85 -4.85 0.55
CA LYS A 171 -12.77 -3.99 1.00
C LYS A 171 -11.45 -4.35 0.30
N ARG A 172 -11.48 -4.43 -1.03
CA ARG A 172 -10.33 -4.84 -1.85
C ARG A 172 -9.06 -4.07 -1.54
N TYR A 173 -9.16 -2.80 -1.20
CA TYR A 173 -8.02 -1.98 -0.81
C TYR A 173 -7.33 -2.48 0.45
N LEU A 174 -8.07 -2.98 1.44
CA LEU A 174 -7.48 -3.58 2.64
C LEU A 174 -6.82 -4.92 2.32
N ASP A 175 -7.49 -5.75 1.53
CA ASP A 175 -6.96 -7.02 1.07
C ASP A 175 -5.61 -6.84 0.33
N LEU A 176 -5.51 -5.85 -0.56
CA LEU A 176 -4.27 -5.49 -1.24
C LEU A 176 -3.17 -4.96 -0.29
N ILE A 177 -3.54 -4.27 0.80
CA ILE A 177 -2.56 -3.78 1.78
C ILE A 177 -1.96 -4.94 2.59
N VAL A 178 -2.79 -5.89 3.04
CA VAL A 178 -2.36 -6.90 4.01
C VAL A 178 -1.99 -8.25 3.39
N ASN A 179 -2.58 -8.63 2.25
CA ASN A 179 -2.38 -9.92 1.62
C ASN A 179 -1.43 -9.81 0.41
N GLU A 180 -0.27 -10.43 0.53
CA GLU A 180 0.74 -10.47 -0.53
C GLU A 180 0.27 -11.29 -1.74
N ASP A 181 -0.35 -12.43 -1.51
CA ASP A 181 -0.88 -13.30 -2.58
C ASP A 181 -1.92 -12.58 -3.44
N THR A 182 -2.76 -11.73 -2.82
CA THR A 182 -3.72 -10.92 -3.56
C THR A 182 -3.01 -9.93 -4.47
N ARG A 183 -1.99 -9.20 -3.99
CA ARG A 183 -1.19 -8.30 -4.82
C ARG A 183 -0.57 -9.04 -6.01
N LYS A 184 0.11 -10.15 -5.74
CA LYS A 184 0.74 -10.98 -6.76
C LYS A 184 -0.26 -11.46 -7.81
N THR A 185 -1.48 -11.83 -7.39
CA THR A 185 -2.54 -12.23 -8.31
C THR A 185 -2.91 -11.10 -9.28
N PHE A 186 -3.07 -9.87 -8.78
CA PHE A 186 -3.38 -8.72 -9.64
C PHE A 186 -2.22 -8.31 -10.55
N GLU A 187 -0.98 -8.43 -10.07
CA GLU A 187 0.22 -8.21 -10.89
C GLU A 187 0.32 -9.22 -12.03
N ILE A 188 0.11 -10.51 -11.73
CA ILE A 188 0.09 -11.57 -12.75
C ILE A 188 -1.03 -11.30 -13.75
N ARG A 189 -2.24 -10.95 -13.28
CA ARG A 189 -3.36 -10.60 -14.17
C ARG A 189 -3.00 -9.46 -15.10
N ALA A 190 -2.40 -8.38 -14.59
CA ALA A 190 -1.98 -7.24 -15.41
C ALA A 190 -0.94 -7.65 -16.45
N LYS A 191 0.06 -8.44 -16.06
CA LYS A 191 1.09 -8.97 -16.97
C LYS A 191 0.49 -9.87 -18.06
N VAL A 192 -0.45 -10.74 -17.72
CA VAL A 192 -1.15 -11.61 -18.69
C VAL A 192 -1.89 -10.79 -19.72
N VAL A 193 -2.69 -9.80 -19.29
CA VAL A 193 -3.45 -8.94 -20.22
C VAL A 193 -2.51 -8.15 -21.14
N SER A 194 -1.42 -7.58 -20.58
CA SER A 194 -0.42 -6.86 -21.38
C SER A 194 0.31 -7.79 -22.35
N GLY A 195 0.62 -9.00 -21.92
CA GLY A 195 1.26 -10.04 -22.77
C GLY A 195 0.38 -10.45 -23.95
N ILE A 196 -0.92 -10.66 -23.71
CA ILE A 196 -1.89 -10.96 -24.79
C ILE A 196 -1.95 -9.81 -25.81
N ARG A 197 -2.02 -8.55 -25.32
CA ARG A 197 -2.02 -7.37 -26.21
C ARG A 197 -0.75 -7.31 -27.05
N ALA A 198 0.42 -7.44 -26.42
CA ALA A 198 1.70 -7.42 -27.11
C ALA A 198 1.77 -8.54 -28.18
N PHE A 199 1.43 -9.78 -27.80
CA PHE A 199 1.41 -10.90 -28.71
C PHE A 199 0.53 -10.66 -29.94
N LEU A 200 -0.70 -10.18 -29.76
CA LEU A 200 -1.61 -9.90 -30.88
C LEU A 200 -1.09 -8.74 -31.76
N THR A 201 -0.56 -7.69 -31.15
CA THR A 201 0.03 -6.55 -31.87
C THR A 201 1.21 -6.98 -32.74
N GLU A 202 2.10 -7.84 -32.22
CA GLU A 202 3.21 -8.42 -32.97
C GLU A 202 2.73 -9.26 -34.17
N GLN A 203 1.57 -9.89 -34.04
CA GLN A 203 0.92 -10.62 -35.14
C GLN A 203 0.15 -9.69 -36.11
N ARG A 204 0.28 -8.37 -35.95
CA ARG A 204 -0.38 -7.34 -36.76
C ARG A 204 -1.89 -7.23 -36.56
N PHE A 205 -2.44 -7.70 -35.43
CA PHE A 205 -3.78 -7.38 -35.02
C PHE A 205 -3.85 -5.95 -34.51
N MET A 206 -4.94 -5.25 -34.81
CA MET A 206 -5.24 -3.94 -34.27
C MET A 206 -6.20 -4.08 -33.09
N GLU A 207 -5.84 -3.53 -31.94
CA GLU A 207 -6.78 -3.42 -30.82
C GLU A 207 -7.77 -2.29 -31.13
N VAL A 208 -9.07 -2.58 -31.06
CA VAL A 208 -10.13 -1.64 -31.32
C VAL A 208 -11.15 -1.59 -30.17
N GLU A 209 -11.79 -0.45 -30.01
CA GLU A 209 -12.90 -0.28 -29.10
C GLU A 209 -14.20 -0.32 -29.89
N THR A 210 -15.14 -1.16 -29.46
CA THR A 210 -16.48 -1.24 -30.03
C THR A 210 -17.49 -0.59 -29.08
N PRO A 211 -18.65 -0.08 -29.58
CA PRO A 211 -19.66 0.51 -28.72
C PRO A 211 -20.07 -0.43 -27.58
N MET A 212 -20.16 0.11 -26.36
CA MET A 212 -20.63 -0.64 -25.20
C MET A 212 -22.16 -0.84 -25.24
N MET A 213 -22.87 0.16 -25.77
CA MET A 213 -24.32 0.14 -25.89
C MET A 213 -24.71 -0.09 -27.34
N HIS A 214 -25.61 -1.04 -27.55
CA HIS A 214 -26.12 -1.42 -28.86
C HIS A 214 -27.59 -1.08 -28.99
N VAL A 215 -28.01 -0.67 -30.19
CA VAL A 215 -29.45 -0.52 -30.55
C VAL A 215 -30.08 -1.90 -30.72
N ILE A 216 -29.32 -2.85 -31.26
CA ILE A 216 -29.78 -4.22 -31.50
C ILE A 216 -28.82 -5.15 -30.74
N PRO A 217 -29.32 -5.87 -29.73
CA PRO A 217 -28.49 -6.86 -29.03
C PRO A 217 -28.22 -8.07 -29.91
N GLY A 218 -27.03 -8.64 -29.88
CA GLY A 218 -26.70 -9.80 -30.69
C GLY A 218 -25.27 -10.29 -30.47
N GLY A 219 -24.88 -11.35 -31.18
CA GLY A 219 -23.56 -11.95 -31.16
C GLY A 219 -23.36 -13.04 -30.09
N ALA A 220 -24.32 -13.25 -29.19
CA ALA A 220 -24.29 -14.34 -28.21
C ALA A 220 -25.73 -14.67 -27.75
N SER A 221 -25.92 -15.89 -27.24
CA SER A 221 -27.20 -16.34 -26.68
C SER A 221 -27.25 -15.99 -25.17
N ALA A 222 -27.48 -14.70 -24.89
CA ALA A 222 -27.64 -14.20 -23.53
C ALA A 222 -28.69 -13.09 -23.48
N ARG A 223 -29.34 -12.91 -22.33
CA ARG A 223 -30.25 -11.78 -22.11
C ARG A 223 -29.42 -10.54 -21.78
N PRO A 224 -29.54 -9.45 -22.60
CA PRO A 224 -28.81 -8.22 -22.35
C PRO A 224 -29.38 -7.45 -21.15
N PHE A 225 -28.57 -6.55 -20.56
CA PHE A 225 -29.09 -5.48 -19.74
C PHE A 225 -29.70 -4.40 -20.63
N GLU A 226 -30.91 -3.95 -20.29
CA GLU A 226 -31.62 -2.90 -20.99
C GLU A 226 -31.47 -1.56 -20.28
N THR A 227 -31.33 -0.49 -21.04
CA THR A 227 -31.27 0.88 -20.55
C THR A 227 -31.98 1.81 -21.53
N HIS A 228 -32.14 3.09 -21.19
CA HIS A 228 -32.81 4.08 -22.02
C HIS A 228 -31.87 5.28 -22.25
N HIS A 229 -31.77 5.71 -23.51
CA HIS A 229 -31.04 6.90 -23.89
C HIS A 229 -31.96 8.12 -23.83
N ASN A 230 -31.92 8.90 -22.75
CA ASN A 230 -32.86 9.99 -22.49
C ASN A 230 -32.87 11.07 -23.60
N ALA A 231 -31.68 11.45 -24.11
CA ALA A 231 -31.62 12.50 -25.13
C ALA A 231 -32.15 12.08 -26.52
N LEU A 232 -32.09 10.80 -26.82
CA LEU A 232 -32.58 10.26 -28.11
C LEU A 232 -33.93 9.52 -27.96
N ASP A 233 -34.44 9.44 -26.74
CA ASP A 233 -35.68 8.75 -26.38
C ASP A 233 -35.78 7.34 -27.02
N MET A 234 -34.76 6.53 -26.80
CA MET A 234 -34.68 5.20 -27.39
C MET A 234 -34.12 4.15 -26.45
N PRO A 235 -34.56 2.87 -26.53
CA PRO A 235 -33.96 1.79 -25.77
C PRO A 235 -32.54 1.47 -26.27
N LEU A 236 -31.64 1.18 -25.37
CA LEU A 236 -30.31 0.66 -25.65
C LEU A 236 -30.04 -0.57 -24.80
N PHE A 237 -29.12 -1.39 -25.28
CA PHE A 237 -28.75 -2.64 -24.65
C PHE A 237 -27.25 -2.65 -24.36
N LEU A 238 -26.82 -3.00 -23.14
CA LEU A 238 -25.42 -3.28 -22.90
C LEU A 238 -25.02 -4.51 -23.73
N ARG A 239 -23.89 -4.41 -24.44
CA ARG A 239 -23.44 -5.47 -25.33
C ARG A 239 -23.23 -6.79 -24.59
N ILE A 240 -23.65 -7.89 -25.16
CA ILE A 240 -23.31 -9.25 -24.72
C ILE A 240 -22.10 -9.79 -25.47
N ALA A 241 -21.85 -9.33 -26.71
CA ALA A 241 -20.66 -9.60 -27.51
C ALA A 241 -20.38 -8.45 -28.49
N PRO A 242 -19.11 -8.15 -28.81
CA PRO A 242 -18.75 -7.14 -29.81
C PRO A 242 -18.85 -7.63 -31.25
N GLU A 243 -19.28 -8.86 -31.47
CA GLU A 243 -19.21 -9.60 -32.74
C GLU A 243 -19.78 -8.85 -33.94
N LEU A 244 -20.96 -8.24 -33.80
CA LEU A 244 -21.62 -7.56 -34.91
C LEU A 244 -20.84 -6.37 -35.46
N TYR A 245 -20.11 -5.65 -34.59
CA TYR A 245 -19.27 -4.53 -34.98
C TYR A 245 -17.92 -4.99 -35.55
N LEU A 246 -17.38 -6.11 -35.08
CA LEU A 246 -16.12 -6.65 -35.58
C LEU A 246 -16.24 -7.36 -36.93
N LYS A 247 -17.44 -7.73 -37.34
CA LYS A 247 -17.70 -8.35 -38.64
C LYS A 247 -17.89 -7.35 -39.79
N ARG A 248 -18.01 -6.08 -39.50
CA ARG A 248 -18.16 -4.98 -40.48
C ARG A 248 -16.83 -4.31 -40.75
#